data_0a1fe648784daf7b18b29a79e6f4c8b1
#
_entry.id   0a1fe648784daf7b18b29a79e6f4c8b1
#
_cell.length_a   1.000
_cell.length_b   1.000
_cell.length_c   1.000
_cell.angle_alpha   90.00
_cell.angle_beta   90.00
_cell.angle_gamma   90.00
#
_symmetry.space_group_name_H-M   'P 1'
#
loop_
_entity.id
_entity.type
_entity.pdbx_description
1 polymer ?
#
loop_
_entity_poly.entity_id
_entity_poly.type
_entity_poly.pdbx_seq_one_letter_code
_entity_poly.pdbx_strand_id
1 'polypeptide(L)'
;MNNVIPLQNSPERVSLLPIAPGVDFATALSLRRMATSTGATPAYLLAPEVSALLFYMPDQRHHMLFATLWNTGMRIGEARMLTPESFDLNGVRPFVRILSEKVRARRGRPPKDEVRLVPLTDISYVRQME
;
A
#
# COMPACT_ATOMS: atom_id res chain seq x y z
N MET A 1 2.30 -42.34 -5.96
CA MET A 1 2.48 -42.09 -4.51
C MET A 1 2.79 -40.63 -4.30
N ASN A 2 1.82 -39.86 -3.86
CA ASN A 2 2.00 -38.44 -3.60
C ASN A 2 2.62 -38.29 -2.20
N ASN A 3 3.93 -38.02 -2.17
CA ASN A 3 4.59 -37.57 -0.95
C ASN A 3 4.21 -36.12 -0.69
N VAL A 4 3.12 -35.92 0.01
CA VAL A 4 2.82 -34.63 0.63
C VAL A 4 3.76 -34.52 1.82
N ILE A 5 4.83 -33.75 1.67
CA ILE A 5 5.68 -33.34 2.78
C ILE A 5 4.83 -32.39 3.63
N PRO A 6 4.43 -32.77 4.88
CA PRO A 6 3.75 -31.82 5.74
C PRO A 6 4.70 -30.66 6.02
N LEU A 7 4.28 -29.43 5.71
CA LEU A 7 4.91 -28.23 6.20
C LEU A 7 4.86 -28.29 7.74
N GLN A 8 5.94 -28.77 8.33
CA GLN A 8 6.13 -28.65 9.77
C GLN A 8 6.22 -27.15 10.07
N ASN A 9 5.14 -26.61 10.61
CA ASN A 9 5.14 -25.32 11.29
C ASN A 9 6.07 -25.47 12.51
N SER A 10 7.36 -25.32 12.29
CA SER A 10 8.31 -25.20 13.39
C SER A 10 8.10 -23.82 14.02
N PRO A 11 7.62 -23.72 15.25
CA PRO A 11 7.43 -22.43 15.94
C PRO A 11 8.72 -21.62 16.07
N GLU A 12 9.87 -22.25 15.91
CA GLU A 12 11.19 -21.63 15.99
C GLU A 12 11.53 -20.69 14.81
N ARG A 13 10.90 -20.83 13.65
CA ARG A 13 11.18 -19.95 12.51
C ARG A 13 10.52 -18.57 12.63
N VAL A 14 9.50 -18.44 13.46
CA VAL A 14 8.80 -17.15 13.68
C VAL A 14 9.63 -16.23 14.60
N SER A 15 10.51 -16.80 15.44
CA SER A 15 11.31 -16.03 16.40
C SER A 15 12.50 -15.27 15.82
N LEU A 16 12.82 -15.48 14.54
CA LEU A 16 13.97 -14.84 13.87
C LEU A 16 13.63 -13.53 13.18
N LEU A 17 12.35 -13.21 13.00
CA LEU A 17 11.94 -11.94 12.40
C LEU A 17 11.68 -10.92 13.51
N PRO A 18 12.23 -9.69 13.40
CA PRO A 18 11.92 -8.64 14.34
C PRO A 18 10.42 -8.34 14.30
N ILE A 19 9.82 -8.16 15.48
CA ILE A 19 8.41 -7.79 15.59
C ILE A 19 8.24 -6.34 15.12
N ALA A 20 7.37 -6.12 14.13
CA ALA A 20 7.05 -4.79 13.65
C ALA A 20 6.37 -3.98 14.77
N PRO A 21 6.93 -2.85 15.21
CA PRO A 21 6.34 -2.04 16.26
C PRO A 21 4.99 -1.48 15.82
N GLY A 22 4.01 -1.51 16.71
CA GLY A 22 2.65 -1.01 16.45
C GLY A 22 1.77 -1.92 15.59
N VAL A 23 2.23 -3.12 15.22
CA VAL A 23 1.42 -4.12 14.52
C VAL A 23 0.88 -5.14 15.52
N ASP A 24 -0.43 -5.16 15.67
CA ASP A 24 -1.12 -6.22 16.42
C ASP A 24 -1.44 -7.40 15.50
N PHE A 25 -0.54 -8.37 15.48
CA PHE A 25 -0.69 -9.58 14.65
C PHE A 25 -1.88 -10.44 15.06
N ALA A 26 -2.25 -10.47 16.34
CA ALA A 26 -3.41 -11.23 16.79
C ALA A 26 -4.71 -10.64 16.25
N THR A 27 -4.86 -9.33 16.31
CA THR A 27 -5.99 -8.61 15.72
C THR A 27 -5.99 -8.75 14.20
N ALA A 28 -4.84 -8.62 13.53
CA ALA A 28 -4.73 -8.81 12.08
C ALA A 28 -5.19 -10.19 11.64
N LEU A 29 -4.76 -11.25 12.34
CA LEU A 29 -5.17 -12.61 12.06
C LEU A 29 -6.67 -12.83 12.31
N SER A 30 -7.21 -12.29 13.39
CA SER A 30 -8.64 -12.35 13.71
C SER A 30 -9.48 -11.69 12.61
N LEU A 31 -9.14 -10.48 12.20
CA LEU A 31 -9.81 -9.75 11.12
C LEU A 31 -9.73 -10.50 9.79
N ARG A 32 -8.57 -11.10 9.49
CA ARG A 32 -8.41 -11.92 8.27
C ARG A 32 -9.32 -13.15 8.30
N ARG A 33 -9.41 -13.83 9.42
CA ARG A 33 -10.31 -14.98 9.60
C ARG A 33 -11.78 -14.57 9.45
N MET A 34 -12.18 -13.45 10.01
CA MET A 34 -13.53 -12.91 9.82
C MET A 34 -13.81 -12.59 8.35
N ALA A 35 -12.89 -11.93 7.66
CA ALA A 35 -13.04 -11.58 6.25
C ALA A 35 -13.15 -12.81 5.33
N THR A 36 -12.53 -13.95 5.72
CA THR A 36 -12.58 -15.20 4.96
C THR A 36 -13.74 -16.11 5.37
N SER A 37 -14.42 -15.84 6.50
CA SER A 37 -15.52 -16.68 7.02
C SER A 37 -16.73 -16.74 6.09
N THR A 38 -16.88 -15.78 5.18
CA THR A 38 -17.95 -15.75 4.16
C THR A 38 -17.66 -16.60 2.93
N GLY A 39 -16.56 -17.38 2.93
CA GLY A 39 -16.19 -18.29 1.83
C GLY A 39 -15.42 -17.63 0.69
N ALA A 40 -15.24 -16.32 0.70
CA ALA A 40 -14.44 -15.59 -0.29
C ALA A 40 -13.18 -15.01 0.35
N THR A 41 -12.01 -15.30 -0.22
CA THR A 41 -10.77 -14.65 0.21
C THR A 41 -10.73 -13.23 -0.32
N PRO A 42 -10.64 -12.18 0.55
CA PRO A 42 -10.56 -10.81 0.09
C PRO A 42 -9.32 -10.57 -0.78
N ALA A 43 -9.51 -9.90 -1.90
CA ALA A 43 -8.43 -9.53 -2.81
C ALA A 43 -7.71 -8.23 -2.37
N TYR A 44 -7.74 -7.89 -1.09
CA TYR A 44 -7.12 -6.70 -0.52
C TYR A 44 -6.39 -7.04 0.79
N LEU A 45 -5.43 -6.20 1.14
CA LEU A 45 -4.72 -6.25 2.41
C LEU A 45 -5.43 -5.42 3.47
N LEU A 46 -5.41 -5.90 4.70
CA LEU A 46 -5.89 -5.14 5.86
C LEU A 46 -4.80 -4.16 6.33
N ALA A 47 -5.19 -3.06 6.99
CA ALA A 47 -4.24 -2.05 7.46
C ALA A 47 -3.07 -2.61 8.29
N PRO A 48 -3.26 -3.54 9.25
CA PRO A 48 -2.15 -4.15 9.98
C PRO A 48 -1.21 -4.98 9.07
N GLU A 49 -1.76 -5.60 8.03
CA GLU A 49 -0.96 -6.37 7.07
C GLU A 49 -0.11 -5.46 6.19
N VAL A 50 -0.64 -4.29 5.79
CA VAL A 50 0.13 -3.27 5.06
C VAL A 50 1.24 -2.72 5.94
N SER A 51 0.98 -2.45 7.22
CA SER A 51 2.01 -1.99 8.17
C SER A 51 3.12 -3.01 8.33
N ALA A 52 2.79 -4.30 8.44
CA ALA A 52 3.78 -5.37 8.49
C ALA A 52 4.58 -5.48 7.17
N LEU A 53 3.89 -5.41 6.03
CA LEU A 53 4.53 -5.44 4.71
C LEU A 53 5.57 -4.32 4.59
N LEU A 54 5.19 -3.10 4.91
CA LEU A 54 6.09 -1.93 4.84
C LEU A 54 7.27 -2.08 5.81
N PHE A 55 7.03 -2.56 7.03
CA PHE A 55 8.08 -2.78 8.02
C PHE A 55 9.15 -3.77 7.55
N TYR A 56 8.74 -4.89 6.95
CA TYR A 56 9.67 -5.92 6.50
C TYR A 56 10.26 -5.70 5.10
N MET A 57 9.89 -4.61 4.43
CA MET A 57 10.39 -4.30 3.09
C MET A 57 11.79 -3.68 3.17
N PRO A 58 12.85 -4.38 2.72
CA PRO A 58 14.22 -3.91 2.90
C PRO A 58 14.62 -2.81 1.90
N ASP A 59 14.00 -2.78 0.73
CA ASP A 59 14.33 -1.81 -0.30
C ASP A 59 13.53 -0.52 -0.11
N GLN A 60 14.25 0.59 0.11
CA GLN A 60 13.65 1.91 0.35
C GLN A 60 12.79 2.41 -0.81
N ARG A 61 13.16 2.11 -2.05
CA ARG A 61 12.38 2.55 -3.22
C ARG A 61 11.05 1.83 -3.29
N HIS A 62 11.05 0.52 -3.07
CA HIS A 62 9.82 -0.26 -2.99
C HIS A 62 8.98 0.15 -1.79
N HIS A 63 9.60 0.36 -0.63
CA HIS A 63 8.92 0.86 0.56
C HIS A 63 8.17 2.17 0.26
N MET A 64 8.84 3.16 -0.30
CA MET A 64 8.23 4.45 -0.63
C MET A 64 7.15 4.32 -1.69
N LEU A 65 7.33 3.47 -2.69
CA LEU A 65 6.29 3.22 -3.70
C LEU A 65 5.02 2.65 -3.06
N PHE A 66 5.15 1.59 -2.25
CA PHE A 66 3.99 0.97 -1.61
C PHE A 66 3.35 1.88 -0.56
N ALA A 67 4.14 2.63 0.21
CA ALA A 67 3.63 3.64 1.13
C ALA A 67 2.84 4.73 0.39
N THR A 68 3.32 5.17 -0.77
CA THR A 68 2.63 6.14 -1.61
C THR A 68 1.31 5.58 -2.15
N LEU A 69 1.31 4.36 -2.68
CA LEU A 69 0.08 3.70 -3.14
C LEU A 69 -0.95 3.56 -2.03
N TRP A 70 -0.51 3.17 -0.83
CA TRP A 70 -1.38 3.03 0.33
C TRP A 70 -2.00 4.36 0.79
N ASN A 71 -1.18 5.41 0.88
CA ASN A 71 -1.62 6.72 1.40
C ASN A 71 -2.46 7.52 0.39
N THR A 72 -2.38 7.22 -0.90
CA THR A 72 -3.02 8.03 -1.95
C THR A 72 -4.11 7.29 -2.72
N GLY A 73 -4.11 5.97 -2.69
CA GLY A 73 -5.03 5.14 -3.48
C GLY A 73 -4.86 5.30 -5.00
N MET A 74 -3.70 5.77 -5.46
CA MET A 74 -3.43 5.91 -6.89
C MET A 74 -3.10 4.57 -7.55
N ARG A 75 -3.20 4.52 -8.87
CA ARG A 75 -2.77 3.38 -9.66
C ARG A 75 -1.24 3.37 -9.79
N ILE A 76 -0.66 2.18 -9.99
CA ILE A 76 0.80 2.05 -10.15
C ILE A 76 1.33 2.83 -11.35
N GLY A 77 0.59 2.91 -12.45
CA GLY A 77 0.93 3.73 -13.60
C GLY A 77 0.98 5.22 -13.26
N GLU A 78 0.01 5.72 -12.50
CA GLU A 78 -0.01 7.08 -11.99
C GLU A 78 1.18 7.37 -11.07
N ALA A 79 1.51 6.43 -10.17
CA ALA A 79 2.64 6.57 -9.25
C ALA A 79 3.99 6.67 -9.98
N ARG A 80 4.16 5.97 -11.11
CA ARG A 80 5.38 6.02 -11.92
C ARG A 80 5.57 7.37 -12.64
N MET A 81 4.52 8.16 -12.76
CA MET A 81 4.57 9.49 -13.39
C MET A 81 4.77 10.61 -12.37
N LEU A 82 4.82 10.31 -11.08
CA LEU A 82 5.05 11.31 -10.04
C LEU A 82 6.46 11.88 -10.11
N THR A 83 6.54 13.18 -9.90
CA THR A 83 7.78 13.93 -9.74
C THR A 83 7.75 14.65 -8.39
N PRO A 84 8.87 15.15 -7.87
CA PRO A 84 8.88 15.93 -6.63
C PRO A 84 7.89 17.11 -6.68
N GLU A 85 7.72 17.74 -7.83
CA GLU A 85 6.80 18.87 -8.04
C GLU A 85 5.32 18.46 -7.98
N SER A 86 5.04 17.16 -8.05
CA SER A 86 3.68 16.65 -7.86
C SER A 86 3.20 16.79 -6.40
N PHE A 87 4.14 16.92 -5.45
CA PHE A 87 3.86 17.03 -4.03
C PHE A 87 3.91 18.46 -3.54
N ASP A 88 2.91 18.87 -2.78
CA ASP A 88 2.93 20.10 -2.00
C ASP A 88 2.92 19.72 -0.51
N LEU A 89 4.11 19.72 0.11
CA LEU A 89 4.31 19.30 1.49
C LEU A 89 4.38 20.49 2.46
N ASN A 90 4.61 21.69 1.97
CA ASN A 90 4.87 22.88 2.79
C ASN A 90 3.59 23.59 3.28
N GLY A 91 2.43 23.20 2.80
CA GLY A 91 1.17 23.81 3.17
C GLY A 91 0.59 23.26 4.48
N VAL A 92 -0.41 23.96 5.03
CA VAL A 92 -1.18 23.53 6.20
C VAL A 92 -1.87 22.16 5.94
N ARG A 93 -2.13 21.86 4.69
CA ARG A 93 -2.72 20.59 4.23
C ARG A 93 -1.89 20.05 3.08
N PRO A 94 -0.91 19.18 3.37
CA PRO A 94 -0.12 18.53 2.33
C PRO A 94 -0.99 17.75 1.35
N PHE A 95 -0.66 17.80 0.07
CA PHE A 95 -1.39 17.05 -0.96
C PHE A 95 -0.46 16.63 -2.10
N VAL A 96 -0.92 15.69 -2.90
CA VAL A 96 -0.27 15.28 -4.14
C VAL A 96 -1.21 15.50 -5.34
N ARG A 97 -0.66 15.97 -6.44
CA ARG A 97 -1.33 16.13 -7.73
C ARG A 97 -1.11 14.87 -8.55
N ILE A 98 -2.18 14.21 -8.93
CA ILE A 98 -2.14 12.97 -9.69
C ILE A 98 -2.76 13.21 -11.05
N LEU A 99 -2.00 12.95 -12.13
CA LEU A 99 -2.53 12.90 -13.48
C LEU A 99 -3.27 11.59 -13.70
N SER A 100 -4.54 11.66 -14.04
CA SER A 100 -5.34 10.48 -14.24
C SER A 100 -4.97 9.77 -15.55
N GLU A 101 -4.58 8.48 -15.44
CA GLU A 101 -4.25 7.63 -16.58
C GLU A 101 -5.49 7.26 -17.45
N LYS A 102 -6.70 7.59 -16.98
CA LYS A 102 -7.98 7.23 -17.62
C LYS A 102 -8.44 8.18 -18.72
N VAL A 103 -7.56 8.79 -19.45
CA VAL A 103 -7.97 9.51 -20.65
C VAL A 103 -7.75 8.65 -21.89
N ARG A 104 -8.46 7.55 -21.99
CA ARG A 104 -8.70 6.95 -23.31
C ARG A 104 -9.61 7.91 -24.08
N ALA A 105 -9.04 8.52 -25.11
CA ALA A 105 -9.80 9.29 -26.08
C ALA A 105 -11.04 8.48 -26.51
N ARG A 106 -12.23 8.88 -26.05
CA ARG A 106 -13.46 8.44 -26.69
C ARG A 106 -13.45 9.05 -28.09
N ARG A 107 -13.73 8.23 -29.12
CA ARG A 107 -13.81 8.68 -30.50
C ARG A 107 -14.48 10.07 -30.60
N GLY A 108 -13.72 11.09 -31.02
CA GLY A 108 -14.22 12.44 -31.24
C GLY A 108 -14.10 13.43 -30.09
N ARG A 109 -13.47 13.09 -28.95
CA ARG A 109 -13.23 14.05 -27.86
C ARG A 109 -11.74 14.08 -27.52
N PRO A 110 -11.09 15.28 -27.46
CA PRO A 110 -9.70 15.35 -27.04
C PRO A 110 -9.55 14.81 -25.61
N PRO A 111 -8.42 14.17 -25.31
CA PRO A 111 -8.13 13.72 -23.95
C PRO A 111 -8.15 14.93 -23.02
N LYS A 112 -8.97 14.86 -21.99
CA LYS A 112 -8.98 15.87 -20.94
C LYS A 112 -7.99 15.39 -19.88
N ASP A 113 -6.88 16.12 -19.70
CA ASP A 113 -5.96 15.87 -18.59
C ASP A 113 -6.72 16.13 -17.29
N GLU A 114 -7.15 15.04 -16.66
CA GLU A 114 -7.87 15.10 -15.41
C GLU A 114 -6.87 15.00 -14.27
N VAL A 115 -6.59 16.15 -13.65
CA VAL A 115 -5.76 16.25 -12.45
C VAL A 115 -6.65 16.08 -11.23
N ARG A 116 -6.30 15.17 -10.34
CA ARG A 116 -6.92 15.06 -9.02
C ARG A 116 -5.94 15.43 -7.92
N LEU A 117 -6.43 16.10 -6.90
CA LEU A 117 -5.67 16.43 -5.70
C LEU A 117 -6.04 15.43 -4.60
N VAL A 118 -5.04 14.77 -4.03
CA VAL A 118 -5.23 13.83 -2.93
C VAL A 118 -4.54 14.38 -1.68
N PRO A 119 -5.29 14.64 -0.60
CA PRO A 119 -4.70 15.10 0.65
C PRO A 119 -3.86 13.99 1.29
N LEU A 120 -2.72 14.37 1.87
CA LEU A 120 -1.83 13.47 2.60
C LEU A 120 -2.11 13.63 4.10
N THR A 121 -2.74 12.63 4.70
CA THR A 121 -3.20 12.70 6.09
C THR A 121 -2.29 11.98 7.07
N ASP A 122 -1.41 11.10 6.59
CA ASP A 122 -0.44 10.40 7.42
C ASP A 122 0.81 11.26 7.61
N ILE A 123 0.96 11.80 8.82
CA ILE A 123 2.10 12.67 9.18
C ILE A 123 3.44 11.92 9.06
N SER A 124 3.48 10.63 9.40
CA SER A 124 4.69 9.83 9.30
C SER A 124 5.12 9.65 7.85
N TYR A 125 4.17 9.43 6.95
CA TYR A 125 4.43 9.36 5.53
C TYR A 125 4.91 10.71 4.96
N VAL A 126 4.27 11.83 5.33
CA VAL A 126 4.67 13.17 4.90
C VAL A 126 6.12 13.46 5.30
N ARG A 127 6.51 13.16 6.54
CA ARG A 127 7.88 13.34 7.03
C ARG A 127 8.93 12.49 6.31
N GLN A 128 8.53 11.35 5.78
CA GLN A 128 9.43 10.50 4.97
C GLN A 128 9.63 11.06 3.56
N MET A 129 8.72 11.91 3.09
CA MET A 129 8.77 12.54 1.78
C MET A 129 9.52 13.87 1.77
N GLU A 130 9.76 14.50 2.94
CA GLU A 130 10.59 15.70 3.13
C GLU A 130 12.08 15.37 3.01
#